data_1fa0adb68a7d961bb0100b077c5fd0d1
#
_entry.id   1fa0adb68a7d961bb0100b077c5fd0d1
#
_cell.length_a   1.000
_cell.length_b   1.000
_cell.length_c   1.000
_cell.angle_alpha   90.00
_cell.angle_beta   90.00
_cell.angle_gamma   90.00
#
_symmetry.space_group_name_H-M   'P 1'
#
loop_
_entity.id
_entity.type
_entity.pdbx_description
1 polymer ?
#
loop_
_entity_poly.entity_id
_entity_poly.type
_entity_poly.pdbx_seq_one_letter_code
_entity_poly.pdbx_strand_id
1 'polypeptide(L)'
;VVLPMVFGTESSVLKANRASATQSPGGTGALRLAADFIATQLPGKDIWVSDPTWPNHHGIFTAAGIELHKYPYVDPDNRLDFDGMRAALKNIPEGDVVVLHACCHNPTGFDLSHEQWQEVLDIVRERKLLPLIDFAYQGFGEGLDEDAYGVRLLAENLDEAIITSSCSKNFGIYCERTGCLIMVAKDSEQMDNIRSQVAIVARENYSNPPAHGGAIVSEILHDEELTALWRE
;
A
#
# COMPACT_ATOMS: atom_id res chain seq x y z
N VAL A 1 -12.80 -2.01 9.89
CA VAL A 1 -12.57 -0.72 10.53
C VAL A 1 -11.73 0.19 9.63
N VAL A 2 -10.51 -0.19 9.25
CA VAL A 2 -9.59 0.67 8.47
C VAL A 2 -9.97 0.88 7.01
N LEU A 3 -10.71 -0.04 6.37
CA LEU A 3 -11.06 0.08 4.95
C LEU A 3 -11.83 1.38 4.62
N PRO A 4 -12.84 1.82 5.42
CA PRO A 4 -13.49 3.10 5.19
C PRO A 4 -12.57 4.32 5.33
N MET A 5 -11.57 4.26 6.22
CA MET A 5 -10.57 5.30 6.38
C MET A 5 -9.69 5.42 5.12
N VAL A 6 -9.27 4.28 4.55
CA VAL A 6 -8.41 4.23 3.37
C VAL A 6 -9.19 4.59 2.10
N PHE A 7 -10.33 3.96 1.86
CA PHE A 7 -11.06 4.09 0.59
C PHE A 7 -12.19 5.13 0.60
N GLY A 8 -12.59 5.62 1.78
CA GLY A 8 -13.82 6.39 1.95
C GLY A 8 -15.05 5.48 2.11
N THR A 9 -16.06 5.95 2.85
CA THR A 9 -17.28 5.18 3.15
C THR A 9 -18.11 4.88 1.90
N GLU A 10 -18.04 5.73 0.88
CA GLU A 10 -18.83 5.61 -0.35
C GLU A 10 -18.12 4.85 -1.47
N SER A 11 -16.92 4.31 -1.21
CA SER A 11 -16.10 3.63 -2.22
C SER A 11 -16.84 2.51 -2.95
N SER A 12 -16.75 2.53 -4.27
CA SER A 12 -17.28 1.47 -5.14
C SER A 12 -16.59 0.11 -4.89
N VAL A 13 -15.29 0.15 -4.51
CA VAL A 13 -14.50 -1.04 -4.18
C VAL A 13 -15.07 -1.76 -2.97
N LEU A 14 -15.48 -1.00 -1.93
CA LEU A 14 -16.09 -1.57 -0.73
C LEU A 14 -17.51 -2.09 -1.00
N LYS A 15 -18.31 -1.32 -1.73
CA LYS A 15 -19.69 -1.71 -2.09
C LYS A 15 -19.73 -3.00 -2.93
N ALA A 16 -18.71 -3.22 -3.76
CA ALA A 16 -18.56 -4.40 -4.60
C ALA A 16 -17.84 -5.58 -3.90
N ASN A 17 -17.47 -5.47 -2.61
CA ASN A 17 -16.68 -6.45 -1.87
C ASN A 17 -15.37 -6.84 -2.56
N ARG A 18 -14.74 -5.87 -3.25
CA ARG A 18 -13.48 -6.05 -3.97
C ARG A 18 -12.23 -5.87 -3.10
N ALA A 19 -12.36 -5.42 -1.86
CA ALA A 19 -11.25 -5.21 -0.96
C ALA A 19 -11.35 -6.05 0.31
N SER A 20 -10.18 -6.50 0.80
CA SER A 20 -10.06 -7.20 2.08
C SER A 20 -8.80 -6.73 2.81
N ALA A 21 -8.91 -6.56 4.13
CA ALA A 21 -7.78 -6.21 4.98
C ALA A 21 -7.42 -7.36 5.92
N THR A 22 -6.13 -7.65 6.02
CA THR A 22 -5.55 -8.60 6.98
C THR A 22 -4.65 -7.84 7.95
N GLN A 23 -4.96 -7.87 9.23
CA GLN A 23 -4.15 -7.20 10.25
C GLN A 23 -2.75 -7.80 10.29
N SER A 24 -1.74 -6.94 10.45
CA SER A 24 -0.33 -7.30 10.46
C SER A 24 0.44 -6.59 11.58
N PRO A 25 1.63 -7.10 11.96
CA PRO A 25 2.52 -6.41 12.90
C PRO A 25 3.10 -5.11 12.32
N GLY A 26 2.27 -4.08 12.20
CA GLY A 26 2.60 -2.78 11.59
C GLY A 26 2.72 -2.83 10.06
N GLY A 27 3.11 -1.71 9.45
CA GLY A 27 3.35 -1.61 8.00
C GLY A 27 4.47 -2.54 7.52
N THR A 28 5.52 -2.73 8.31
CA THR A 28 6.60 -3.70 7.99
C THR A 28 6.07 -5.12 7.85
N GLY A 29 5.18 -5.54 8.76
CA GLY A 29 4.51 -6.84 8.67
C GLY A 29 3.60 -6.93 7.45
N ALA A 30 2.90 -5.85 7.09
CA ALA A 30 2.07 -5.80 5.89
C ALA A 30 2.90 -5.96 4.61
N LEU A 31 4.04 -5.24 4.51
CA LEU A 31 4.97 -5.37 3.40
C LEU A 31 5.56 -6.78 3.29
N ARG A 32 5.88 -7.40 4.44
CA ARG A 32 6.37 -8.78 4.45
C ARG A 32 5.30 -9.76 3.97
N LEU A 33 4.05 -9.61 4.41
CA LEU A 33 2.94 -10.42 3.89
C LEU A 33 2.73 -10.24 2.39
N ALA A 34 2.81 -8.99 1.90
CA ALA A 34 2.74 -8.70 0.47
C ALA A 34 3.86 -9.40 -0.29
N ALA A 35 5.10 -9.32 0.22
CA ALA A 35 6.26 -9.96 -0.38
C ALA A 35 6.12 -11.49 -0.47
N ASP A 36 5.73 -12.14 0.63
CA ASP A 36 5.55 -13.59 0.66
C ASP A 36 4.37 -14.03 -0.23
N PHE A 37 3.29 -13.25 -0.28
CA PHE A 37 2.18 -13.47 -1.20
C PHE A 37 2.63 -13.37 -2.66
N ILE A 38 3.37 -12.32 -3.03
CA ILE A 38 3.91 -12.13 -4.39
C ILE A 38 4.83 -13.30 -4.76
N ALA A 39 5.77 -13.66 -3.89
CA ALA A 39 6.71 -14.75 -4.14
C ALA A 39 6.02 -16.10 -4.37
N THR A 40 4.91 -16.35 -3.67
CA THR A 40 4.19 -17.63 -3.76
C THR A 40 3.12 -17.68 -4.84
N GLN A 41 2.40 -16.57 -5.07
CA GLN A 41 1.26 -16.54 -5.98
C GLN A 41 1.61 -15.98 -7.37
N LEU A 42 2.70 -15.21 -7.46
CA LEU A 42 3.16 -14.57 -8.71
C LEU A 42 4.63 -14.91 -8.99
N PRO A 43 4.97 -16.21 -9.11
CA PRO A 43 6.37 -16.63 -9.27
C PRO A 43 6.99 -16.02 -10.54
N GLY A 44 8.23 -15.54 -10.40
CA GLY A 44 8.97 -14.93 -11.52
C GLY A 44 8.60 -13.49 -11.82
N LYS A 45 7.85 -12.82 -10.93
CA LYS A 45 7.61 -11.39 -10.98
C LYS A 45 8.61 -10.64 -10.11
N ASP A 46 9.17 -9.57 -10.66
CA ASP A 46 10.11 -8.71 -9.99
C ASP A 46 9.41 -7.51 -9.34
N ILE A 47 10.12 -6.85 -8.41
CA ILE A 47 9.62 -5.65 -7.73
C ILE A 47 10.47 -4.45 -8.10
N TRP A 48 9.79 -3.37 -8.47
CA TRP A 48 10.37 -2.09 -8.82
C TRP A 48 10.09 -1.05 -7.73
N VAL A 49 11.16 -0.45 -7.16
CA VAL A 49 11.08 0.55 -6.09
C VAL A 49 11.66 1.88 -6.55
N SER A 50 11.23 2.98 -5.96
CA SER A 50 11.81 4.30 -6.22
C SER A 50 13.29 4.36 -5.78
N ASP A 51 14.08 5.18 -6.45
CA ASP A 51 15.46 5.49 -6.05
C ASP A 51 15.59 6.98 -5.73
N PRO A 52 15.74 7.35 -4.44
CA PRO A 52 15.77 6.49 -3.26
C PRO A 52 14.38 5.97 -2.84
N THR A 53 14.36 4.97 -1.97
CA THR A 53 13.17 4.47 -1.27
C THR A 53 13.47 4.24 0.21
N TRP A 54 12.44 3.91 1.01
CA TRP A 54 12.66 3.48 2.39
C TRP A 54 13.61 2.27 2.45
N PRO A 55 14.75 2.37 3.14
CA PRO A 55 15.80 1.34 3.05
C PRO A 55 15.34 -0.08 3.37
N ASN A 56 14.31 -0.23 4.23
CA ASN A 56 13.83 -1.54 4.62
C ASN A 56 13.02 -2.26 3.51
N HIS A 57 12.58 -1.57 2.46
CA HIS A 57 12.01 -2.23 1.29
C HIS A 57 12.98 -3.26 0.72
N HIS A 58 14.27 -2.92 0.59
CA HIS A 58 15.30 -3.84 0.12
C HIS A 58 15.37 -5.10 1.00
N GLY A 59 15.46 -4.92 2.33
CA GLY A 59 15.55 -6.04 3.26
C GLY A 59 14.33 -6.96 3.20
N ILE A 60 13.13 -6.40 3.15
CA ILE A 60 11.87 -7.15 3.16
C ILE A 60 11.73 -8.00 1.89
N PHE A 61 11.87 -7.39 0.71
CA PHE A 61 11.64 -8.07 -0.56
C PHE A 61 12.75 -9.07 -0.88
N THR A 62 14.02 -8.71 -0.62
CA THR A 62 15.14 -9.66 -0.78
C THR A 62 14.99 -10.89 0.15
N ALA A 63 14.51 -10.69 1.39
CA ALA A 63 14.27 -11.79 2.31
C ALA A 63 13.13 -12.72 1.87
N ALA A 64 12.24 -12.27 0.98
CA ALA A 64 11.23 -13.09 0.33
C ALA A 64 11.74 -13.77 -0.95
N GLY A 65 12.99 -13.53 -1.36
CA GLY A 65 13.60 -14.10 -2.55
C GLY A 65 13.18 -13.41 -3.86
N ILE A 66 12.68 -12.18 -3.79
CA ILE A 66 12.24 -11.42 -4.97
C ILE A 66 13.37 -10.51 -5.43
N GLU A 67 13.61 -10.46 -6.76
CA GLU A 67 14.56 -9.52 -7.34
C GLU A 67 14.01 -8.09 -7.30
N LEU A 68 14.87 -7.13 -6.89
CA LEU A 68 14.51 -5.73 -6.83
C LEU A 68 15.21 -4.94 -7.92
N HIS A 69 14.42 -4.12 -8.60
CA HIS A 69 14.88 -3.11 -9.54
C HIS A 69 14.53 -1.72 -9.03
N LYS A 70 15.15 -0.70 -9.61
CA LYS A 70 14.94 0.69 -9.24
C LYS A 70 14.41 1.50 -10.41
N TYR A 71 13.53 2.45 -10.11
CA TYR A 71 13.17 3.52 -11.03
C TYR A 71 13.57 4.89 -10.45
N PRO A 72 14.00 5.88 -11.27
CA PRO A 72 14.38 7.19 -10.77
C PRO A 72 13.18 7.90 -10.13
N TYR A 73 13.46 8.63 -9.04
CA TYR A 73 12.43 9.40 -8.33
C TYR A 73 12.89 10.84 -8.04
N VAL A 74 14.18 11.06 -7.89
CA VAL A 74 14.77 12.40 -7.74
C VAL A 74 15.89 12.61 -8.74
N ASP A 75 16.03 13.86 -9.19
CA ASP A 75 17.12 14.30 -10.05
C ASP A 75 18.42 14.58 -9.25
N PRO A 76 19.55 14.84 -9.92
CA PRO A 76 20.80 15.19 -9.24
C PRO A 76 20.74 16.47 -8.39
N ASP A 77 19.76 17.35 -8.64
CA ASP A 77 19.51 18.55 -7.85
C ASP A 77 18.57 18.31 -6.67
N ASN A 78 18.26 17.05 -6.39
CA ASN A 78 17.34 16.61 -5.33
C ASN A 78 15.92 17.20 -5.48
N ARG A 79 15.35 17.13 -6.68
CA ARG A 79 13.96 17.47 -6.99
C ARG A 79 13.25 16.22 -7.52
N LEU A 80 11.92 16.21 -7.47
CA LEU A 80 11.15 15.11 -8.07
C LEU A 80 11.46 15.00 -9.57
N ASP A 81 11.98 13.85 -10.00
CA ASP A 81 12.21 13.50 -11.41
C ASP A 81 11.03 12.70 -11.96
N PHE A 82 9.88 13.35 -12.11
CA PHE A 82 8.71 12.67 -12.63
C PHE A 82 8.86 12.21 -14.08
N ASP A 83 9.60 12.92 -14.89
CA ASP A 83 9.88 12.53 -16.28
C ASP A 83 10.70 11.23 -16.35
N GLY A 84 11.74 11.13 -15.53
CA GLY A 84 12.54 9.92 -15.40
C GLY A 84 11.72 8.75 -14.83
N MET A 85 10.94 8.98 -13.79
CA MET A 85 10.01 7.99 -13.24
C MET A 85 9.05 7.49 -14.32
N ARG A 86 8.36 8.39 -15.01
CA ARG A 86 7.41 8.07 -16.08
C ARG A 86 8.04 7.24 -17.20
N ALA A 87 9.25 7.62 -17.63
CA ALA A 87 9.98 6.90 -18.67
C ALA A 87 10.35 5.49 -18.21
N ALA A 88 10.78 5.33 -16.96
CA ALA A 88 11.13 4.02 -16.39
C ALA A 88 9.90 3.12 -16.26
N LEU A 89 8.79 3.64 -15.68
CA LEU A 89 7.56 2.86 -15.50
C LEU A 89 7.02 2.28 -16.81
N LYS A 90 7.13 3.01 -17.92
CA LYS A 90 6.73 2.53 -19.27
C LYS A 90 7.55 1.35 -19.78
N ASN A 91 8.72 1.10 -19.21
CA ASN A 91 9.63 0.02 -19.62
C ASN A 91 9.62 -1.17 -18.65
N ILE A 92 8.90 -1.10 -17.54
CA ILE A 92 8.74 -2.23 -16.60
C ILE A 92 8.05 -3.39 -17.32
N PRO A 93 8.53 -4.63 -17.19
CA PRO A 93 7.87 -5.81 -17.77
C PRO A 93 6.41 -5.94 -17.33
N GLU A 94 5.58 -6.45 -18.23
CA GLU A 94 4.16 -6.68 -17.96
C GLU A 94 3.96 -7.62 -16.77
N GLY A 95 3.13 -7.21 -15.83
CA GLY A 95 2.77 -7.99 -14.65
C GLY A 95 3.77 -7.91 -13.50
N ASP A 96 4.88 -7.18 -13.64
CA ASP A 96 5.77 -6.90 -12.51
C ASP A 96 5.10 -5.97 -11.50
N VAL A 97 5.65 -5.95 -10.29
CA VAL A 97 5.12 -5.16 -9.19
C VAL A 97 5.85 -3.82 -9.11
N VAL A 98 5.10 -2.72 -9.02
CA VAL A 98 5.65 -1.40 -8.77
C VAL A 98 5.27 -0.91 -7.39
N VAL A 99 6.27 -0.58 -6.56
CA VAL A 99 6.07 0.01 -5.23
C VAL A 99 5.95 1.51 -5.37
N LEU A 100 4.83 2.04 -4.89
CA LEU A 100 4.51 3.47 -4.88
C LEU A 100 4.29 3.93 -3.43
N HIS A 101 4.80 5.11 -3.05
CA HIS A 101 4.45 5.72 -1.78
C HIS A 101 3.20 6.57 -1.97
N ALA A 102 2.17 6.35 -1.13
CA ALA A 102 0.89 7.04 -1.27
C ALA A 102 1.00 8.54 -0.99
N CYS A 103 1.73 8.90 0.07
CA CYS A 103 2.04 10.26 0.51
C CYS A 103 3.29 10.26 1.37
N CYS A 104 3.86 11.46 1.61
CA CYS A 104 5.05 11.68 2.45
C CYS A 104 6.17 10.73 2.07
N HIS A 105 6.56 10.72 0.80
CA HIS A 105 7.55 9.80 0.25
C HIS A 105 8.82 9.74 1.10
N ASN A 106 9.15 8.58 1.61
CA ASN A 106 10.33 8.37 2.46
C ASN A 106 11.52 7.82 1.62
N PRO A 107 12.66 8.53 1.50
CA PRO A 107 13.09 9.62 2.38
C PRO A 107 12.95 11.06 1.82
N THR A 108 12.38 11.24 0.63
CA THR A 108 12.53 12.51 -0.12
C THR A 108 11.55 13.60 0.32
N GLY A 109 10.37 13.24 0.81
CA GLY A 109 9.29 14.17 1.11
C GLY A 109 8.58 14.73 -0.12
N PHE A 110 8.94 14.29 -1.35
CA PHE A 110 8.25 14.71 -2.57
C PHE A 110 7.10 13.78 -2.88
N ASP A 111 5.92 14.33 -3.06
CA ASP A 111 4.71 13.57 -3.42
C ASP A 111 4.26 13.91 -4.84
N LEU A 112 3.54 12.99 -5.47
CA LEU A 112 2.99 13.17 -6.80
C LEU A 112 1.75 14.08 -6.75
N SER A 113 1.62 14.98 -7.73
CA SER A 113 0.38 15.73 -7.92
C SER A 113 -0.76 14.82 -8.39
N HIS A 114 -2.00 15.33 -8.35
CA HIS A 114 -3.16 14.59 -8.87
C HIS A 114 -3.02 14.25 -10.36
N GLU A 115 -2.47 15.15 -11.17
CA GLU A 115 -2.21 14.94 -12.58
C GLU A 115 -1.15 13.84 -12.79
N GLN A 116 -0.09 13.85 -11.98
CA GLN A 116 0.95 12.82 -12.03
C GLN A 116 0.41 11.45 -11.61
N TRP A 117 -0.45 11.38 -10.59
CA TRP A 117 -1.13 10.14 -10.21
C TRP A 117 -2.01 9.60 -11.34
N GLN A 118 -2.69 10.48 -12.10
CA GLN A 118 -3.46 10.07 -13.27
C GLN A 118 -2.57 9.47 -14.37
N GLU A 119 -1.40 10.08 -14.63
CA GLU A 119 -0.42 9.52 -15.59
C GLU A 119 0.12 8.18 -15.10
N VAL A 120 0.39 8.03 -13.81
CA VAL A 120 0.81 6.73 -13.22
C VAL A 120 -0.27 5.67 -13.41
N LEU A 121 -1.54 5.99 -13.15
CA LEU A 121 -2.67 5.08 -13.40
C LEU A 121 -2.69 4.61 -14.85
N ASP A 122 -2.56 5.53 -15.80
CA ASP A 122 -2.61 5.21 -17.22
C ASP A 122 -1.47 4.27 -17.62
N ILE A 123 -0.25 4.51 -17.11
CA ILE A 123 0.91 3.64 -17.36
C ILE A 123 0.72 2.26 -16.70
N VAL A 124 0.30 2.22 -15.44
CA VAL A 124 0.07 0.96 -14.71
C VAL A 124 -0.95 0.10 -15.45
N ARG A 125 -2.03 0.72 -15.95
CA ARG A 125 -3.06 0.04 -16.75
C ARG A 125 -2.52 -0.45 -18.10
N GLU A 126 -1.83 0.42 -18.86
CA GLU A 126 -1.28 0.10 -20.17
C GLU A 126 -0.24 -1.03 -20.08
N ARG A 127 0.63 -0.97 -19.09
CA ARG A 127 1.68 -1.96 -18.84
C ARG A 127 1.21 -3.16 -18.04
N LYS A 128 -0.03 -3.16 -17.56
CA LYS A 128 -0.60 -4.21 -16.69
C LYS A 128 0.29 -4.50 -15.47
N LEU A 129 0.84 -3.47 -14.85
CA LEU A 129 1.64 -3.59 -13.65
C LEU A 129 0.73 -3.86 -12.45
N LEU A 130 1.26 -4.53 -11.43
CA LEU A 130 0.60 -4.66 -10.14
C LEU A 130 1.11 -3.57 -9.19
N PRO A 131 0.32 -2.54 -8.84
CA PRO A 131 0.75 -1.54 -7.89
C PRO A 131 0.71 -2.11 -6.46
N LEU A 132 1.84 -1.94 -5.74
CA LEU A 132 1.95 -2.10 -4.30
C LEU A 132 2.14 -0.72 -3.70
N ILE A 133 1.15 -0.24 -2.97
CA ILE A 133 1.13 1.13 -2.47
C ILE A 133 1.45 1.11 -0.97
N ASP A 134 2.62 1.68 -0.60
CA ASP A 134 2.99 1.85 0.80
C ASP A 134 2.35 3.10 1.36
N PHE A 135 1.42 2.90 2.31
CA PHE A 135 0.60 3.95 2.92
C PHE A 135 0.86 4.05 4.42
N ALA A 136 2.10 4.42 4.77
CA ALA A 136 2.54 4.50 6.16
C ALA A 136 2.24 5.84 6.84
N TYR A 137 1.86 6.88 6.08
CA TYR A 137 1.78 8.25 6.55
C TYR A 137 0.43 8.94 6.30
N GLN A 138 -0.67 8.20 6.18
CA GLN A 138 -2.00 8.77 5.98
C GLN A 138 -2.35 9.80 7.07
N GLY A 139 -2.66 11.02 6.67
CA GLY A 139 -2.98 12.15 7.54
C GLY A 139 -1.80 13.07 7.87
N PHE A 140 -0.60 12.79 7.33
CA PHE A 140 0.60 13.60 7.60
C PHE A 140 1.03 14.52 6.43
N GLY A 141 0.42 14.35 5.27
CA GLY A 141 0.62 15.23 4.12
C GLY A 141 -0.34 16.41 4.15
N GLU A 142 -1.41 16.34 3.39
CA GLU A 142 -2.43 17.37 3.28
C GLU A 142 -3.67 17.06 4.14
N GLY A 143 -3.93 15.80 4.44
CA GLY A 143 -5.06 15.35 5.22
C GLY A 143 -5.36 13.87 5.02
N LEU A 144 -6.24 13.31 5.87
CA LEU A 144 -6.58 11.88 5.81
C LEU A 144 -7.19 11.47 4.47
N ASP A 145 -8.01 12.31 3.89
CA ASP A 145 -8.71 12.04 2.64
C ASP A 145 -7.87 12.43 1.43
N GLU A 146 -7.15 13.54 1.51
CA GLU A 146 -6.24 14.04 0.46
C GLU A 146 -5.07 13.08 0.22
N ASP A 147 -4.45 12.60 1.29
CA ASP A 147 -3.34 11.64 1.24
C ASP A 147 -3.74 10.29 0.64
N ALA A 148 -5.03 9.96 0.68
CA ALA A 148 -5.56 8.74 0.10
C ALA A 148 -5.87 8.83 -1.40
N TYR A 149 -5.67 9.98 -2.04
CA TYR A 149 -6.05 10.22 -3.43
C TYR A 149 -5.47 9.16 -4.38
N GLY A 150 -4.17 8.95 -4.38
CA GLY A 150 -3.50 7.97 -5.25
C GLY A 150 -3.97 6.53 -5.00
N VAL A 151 -4.17 6.17 -3.74
CA VAL A 151 -4.68 4.85 -3.34
C VAL A 151 -6.09 4.63 -3.90
N ARG A 152 -6.99 5.60 -3.71
CA ARG A 152 -8.38 5.53 -4.17
C ARG A 152 -8.46 5.52 -5.69
N LEU A 153 -7.69 6.38 -6.34
CA LEU A 153 -7.63 6.45 -7.80
C LEU A 153 -7.23 5.10 -8.41
N LEU A 154 -6.16 4.48 -7.91
CA LEU A 154 -5.70 3.19 -8.42
C LEU A 154 -6.69 2.06 -8.11
N ALA A 155 -7.19 1.97 -6.87
CA ALA A 155 -8.10 0.91 -6.45
C ALA A 155 -9.45 0.92 -7.19
N GLU A 156 -9.96 2.10 -7.52
CA GLU A 156 -11.23 2.24 -8.23
C GLU A 156 -11.12 1.96 -9.73
N ASN A 157 -9.94 2.18 -10.31
CA ASN A 157 -9.73 2.14 -11.75
C ASN A 157 -8.92 0.94 -12.25
N LEU A 158 -8.38 0.11 -11.36
CA LEU A 158 -7.66 -1.12 -11.69
C LEU A 158 -8.43 -2.34 -11.18
N ASP A 159 -8.18 -3.47 -11.80
CA ASP A 159 -8.73 -4.76 -11.35
C ASP A 159 -8.07 -5.21 -10.04
N GLU A 160 -6.78 -4.95 -9.87
CA GLU A 160 -5.98 -5.44 -8.75
C GLU A 160 -5.04 -4.35 -8.22
N ALA A 161 -4.89 -4.32 -6.89
CA ALA A 161 -3.90 -3.51 -6.19
C ALA A 161 -3.57 -4.11 -4.83
N ILE A 162 -2.37 -3.85 -4.34
CA ILE A 162 -1.91 -4.19 -3.00
C ILE A 162 -1.64 -2.89 -2.25
N ILE A 163 -2.16 -2.75 -1.03
CA ILE A 163 -1.89 -1.58 -0.19
C ILE A 163 -1.37 -2.05 1.17
N THR A 164 -0.31 -1.43 1.66
CA THR A 164 0.18 -1.66 3.02
C THR A 164 -0.07 -0.43 3.87
N SER A 165 -0.91 -0.56 4.89
CA SER A 165 -1.27 0.53 5.78
C SER A 165 -0.68 0.33 7.17
N SER A 166 -0.31 1.43 7.83
CA SER A 166 0.29 1.42 9.15
C SER A 166 -0.41 2.41 10.08
N CYS A 167 -0.74 1.94 11.28
CA CYS A 167 -1.26 2.77 12.36
C CYS A 167 -0.14 3.31 13.29
N SER A 168 1.13 3.06 12.97
CA SER A 168 2.24 3.47 13.83
C SER A 168 2.32 4.98 14.01
N LYS A 169 2.13 5.74 12.91
CA LYS A 169 2.28 7.20 12.92
C LYS A 169 0.96 7.89 13.23
N ASN A 170 -0.07 7.71 12.40
CA ASN A 170 -1.33 8.43 12.52
C ASN A 170 -2.16 8.11 13.78
N PHE A 171 -1.90 6.98 14.44
CA PHE A 171 -2.43 6.69 15.78
C PHE A 171 -1.37 6.81 16.89
N GLY A 172 -0.10 7.10 16.56
CA GLY A 172 0.98 7.25 17.55
C GLY A 172 1.36 5.97 18.31
N ILE A 173 0.95 4.79 17.82
CA ILE A 173 1.06 3.51 18.54
C ILE A 173 2.19 2.62 18.00
N TYR A 174 3.34 3.20 17.77
CA TYR A 174 4.51 2.54 17.15
C TYR A 174 4.85 1.16 17.73
N CYS A 175 4.81 1.02 19.05
CA CYS A 175 5.19 -0.22 19.75
C CYS A 175 4.10 -1.29 19.73
N GLU A 176 2.84 -0.92 19.44
CA GLU A 176 1.71 -1.85 19.37
C GLU A 176 1.71 -2.72 18.13
N ARG A 177 2.58 -2.41 17.17
CA ARG A 177 2.75 -3.16 15.94
C ARG A 177 1.43 -3.38 15.19
N THR A 178 0.72 -2.30 14.88
CA THR A 178 -0.59 -2.31 14.23
C THR A 178 -0.50 -1.76 12.82
N GLY A 179 -0.99 -2.51 11.88
CA GLY A 179 -1.11 -2.17 10.47
C GLY A 179 -1.94 -3.23 9.75
N CYS A 180 -2.07 -3.14 8.45
CA CYS A 180 -2.74 -4.15 7.66
C CYS A 180 -2.23 -4.21 6.22
N LEU A 181 -2.26 -5.42 5.67
CA LEU A 181 -2.21 -5.67 4.24
C LEU A 181 -3.63 -5.57 3.70
N ILE A 182 -3.84 -4.73 2.70
CA ILE A 182 -5.11 -4.61 1.99
C ILE A 182 -4.90 -5.09 0.57
N MET A 183 -5.77 -6.00 0.15
CA MET A 183 -5.81 -6.52 -1.22
C MET A 183 -7.04 -5.96 -1.91
N VAL A 184 -6.88 -5.56 -3.16
CA VAL A 184 -7.98 -5.22 -4.07
C VAL A 184 -8.00 -6.24 -5.20
N ALA A 185 -9.16 -6.77 -5.51
CA ALA A 185 -9.37 -7.76 -6.55
C ALA A 185 -10.37 -7.27 -7.61
N LYS A 186 -10.42 -7.96 -8.72
CA LYS A 186 -11.33 -7.69 -9.83
C LYS A 186 -12.80 -7.79 -9.41
N ASP A 187 -13.11 -8.82 -8.59
CA ASP A 187 -14.45 -9.12 -8.10
C ASP A 187 -14.40 -9.82 -6.74
N SER A 188 -15.58 -10.09 -6.16
CA SER A 188 -15.69 -10.73 -4.85
C SER A 188 -15.26 -12.20 -4.84
N GLU A 189 -15.40 -12.93 -5.95
CA GLU A 189 -14.99 -14.32 -6.05
C GLU A 189 -13.46 -14.43 -6.04
N GLN A 190 -12.78 -13.61 -6.82
CA GLN A 190 -11.32 -13.52 -6.78
C GLN A 190 -10.83 -13.06 -5.40
N MET A 191 -11.54 -12.12 -4.77
CA MET A 191 -11.21 -11.65 -3.42
C MET A 191 -11.26 -12.78 -2.38
N ASP A 192 -12.24 -13.67 -2.44
CA ASP A 192 -12.34 -14.81 -1.52
C ASP A 192 -11.15 -15.78 -1.69
N ASN A 193 -10.70 -16.00 -2.93
CA ASN A 193 -9.50 -16.78 -3.22
C ASN A 193 -8.24 -16.10 -2.66
N ILE A 194 -8.05 -14.81 -2.92
CA ILE A 194 -6.92 -14.03 -2.40
C ILE A 194 -6.91 -14.06 -0.87
N ARG A 195 -8.07 -13.84 -0.23
CA ARG A 195 -8.20 -13.87 1.24
C ARG A 195 -7.72 -15.19 1.83
N SER A 196 -8.06 -16.32 1.19
CA SER A 196 -7.63 -17.64 1.64
C SER A 196 -6.09 -17.80 1.56
N GLN A 197 -5.45 -17.31 0.51
CA GLN A 197 -4.01 -17.38 0.34
C GLN A 197 -3.26 -16.43 1.31
N VAL A 198 -3.76 -15.21 1.48
CA VAL A 198 -3.19 -14.27 2.47
C VAL A 198 -3.30 -14.83 3.89
N ALA A 199 -4.39 -15.53 4.21
CA ALA A 199 -4.54 -16.17 5.52
C ALA A 199 -3.49 -17.27 5.77
N ILE A 200 -3.12 -18.04 4.74
CA ILE A 200 -2.04 -19.03 4.83
C ILE A 200 -0.72 -18.33 5.12
N VAL A 201 -0.35 -17.33 4.32
CA VAL A 201 0.88 -16.55 4.48
C VAL A 201 0.96 -15.90 5.87
N ALA A 202 -0.14 -15.31 6.35
CA ALA A 202 -0.21 -14.71 7.68
C ALA A 202 0.01 -15.74 8.78
N ARG A 203 -0.60 -16.93 8.65
CA ARG A 203 -0.45 -18.01 9.61
C ARG A 203 0.98 -18.54 9.68
N GLU A 204 1.66 -18.64 8.55
CA GLU A 204 3.05 -19.08 8.46
C GLU A 204 4.02 -18.04 9.02
N ASN A 205 3.68 -16.76 8.92
CA ASN A 205 4.56 -15.65 9.30
C ASN A 205 4.50 -15.34 10.81
N TYR A 206 3.29 -15.13 11.35
CA TYR A 206 3.10 -14.74 12.76
C TYR A 206 1.86 -15.38 13.42
N SER A 207 1.15 -16.27 12.75
CA SER A 207 -0.08 -16.96 13.20
C SER A 207 -1.25 -16.01 13.48
N ASN A 208 -1.13 -15.14 14.49
CA ASN A 208 -2.10 -14.12 14.86
C ASN A 208 -1.39 -12.79 15.16
N PRO A 209 -1.94 -11.64 14.74
CA PRO A 209 -1.37 -10.35 15.05
C PRO A 209 -1.59 -9.97 16.52
N PRO A 210 -0.82 -9.01 17.07
CA PRO A 210 -1.09 -8.44 18.39
C PRO A 210 -2.49 -7.81 18.45
N ALA A 211 -3.27 -8.12 19.48
CA ALA A 211 -4.67 -7.68 19.57
C ALA A 211 -4.83 -6.25 20.10
N HIS A 212 -3.94 -5.80 21.01
CA HIS A 212 -4.11 -4.57 21.76
C HIS A 212 -4.18 -3.32 20.87
N GLY A 213 -3.22 -3.12 19.97
CA GLY A 213 -3.23 -1.98 19.07
C GLY A 213 -4.41 -1.99 18.08
N GLY A 214 -4.80 -3.18 17.61
CA GLY A 214 -6.01 -3.34 16.80
C GLY A 214 -7.28 -2.93 17.56
N ALA A 215 -7.38 -3.24 18.85
CA ALA A 215 -8.49 -2.83 19.71
C ALA A 215 -8.53 -1.31 19.89
N ILE A 216 -7.37 -0.65 20.11
CA ILE A 216 -7.28 0.81 20.22
C ILE A 216 -7.81 1.48 18.93
N VAL A 217 -7.31 1.06 17.77
CA VAL A 217 -7.74 1.62 16.49
C VAL A 217 -9.23 1.36 16.24
N SER A 218 -9.72 0.18 16.60
CA SER A 218 -11.14 -0.16 16.48
C SER A 218 -12.03 0.70 17.36
N GLU A 219 -11.64 0.92 18.59
CA GLU A 219 -12.39 1.77 19.54
C GLU A 219 -12.48 3.20 19.01
N ILE A 220 -11.34 3.78 18.60
CA ILE A 220 -11.29 5.16 18.10
C ILE A 220 -12.16 5.31 16.83
N LEU A 221 -12.09 4.38 15.88
CA LEU A 221 -12.79 4.51 14.60
C LEU A 221 -14.27 4.11 14.65
N HIS A 222 -14.76 3.49 15.72
CA HIS A 222 -16.18 3.22 15.92
C HIS A 222 -16.91 4.26 16.78
N ASP A 223 -16.17 5.08 17.50
CA ASP A 223 -16.72 6.16 18.32
C ASP A 223 -16.57 7.50 17.58
N GLU A 224 -17.68 8.19 17.37
CA GLU A 224 -17.70 9.46 16.61
C GLU A 224 -16.94 10.58 17.34
N GLU A 225 -17.00 10.65 18.68
CA GLU A 225 -16.31 11.67 19.47
C GLU A 225 -14.79 11.42 19.46
N LEU A 226 -14.37 10.16 19.64
CA LEU A 226 -12.95 9.78 19.57
C LEU A 226 -12.39 9.96 18.15
N THR A 227 -13.16 9.60 17.12
CA THR A 227 -12.76 9.83 15.72
C THR A 227 -12.58 11.32 15.43
N ALA A 228 -13.50 12.17 15.90
CA ALA A 228 -13.40 13.62 15.71
C ALA A 228 -12.14 14.18 16.39
N LEU A 229 -11.90 13.80 17.65
CA LEU A 229 -10.71 14.19 18.41
C LEU A 229 -9.39 13.68 17.76
N TRP A 230 -9.40 12.48 17.24
CA TRP A 230 -8.23 11.92 16.56
C TRP A 230 -7.92 12.62 15.23
N ARG A 231 -8.93 13.17 14.56
CA ARG A 231 -8.78 13.91 13.30
C ARG A 231 -8.21 15.33 13.49
N GLU A 232 -8.34 15.94 14.69
CA GLU A 232 -7.75 17.24 15.06
C GLU A 232 -6.22 17.17 15.19
#